data_0a3ad45ca3453819bc055aee8981edab
#
_entry.id   0a3ad45ca3453819bc055aee8981edab
#
_cell.length_a   1.000
_cell.length_b   1.000
_cell.length_c   1.000
_cell.angle_alpha   90.00
_cell.angle_beta   90.00
_cell.angle_gamma   90.00
#
_symmetry.space_group_name_H-M   'P 1'
#
loop_
_entity.id
_entity.type
_entity.pdbx_description
1 polymer ?
#
loop_
_entity_poly.entity_id
_entity_poly.type
_entity_poly.pdbx_seq_one_letter_code
_entity_poly.pdbx_strand_id
1 'polypeptide(L)'
;AKAGRDRNMRNSSRRAVTGFSLFAQWLQCIVGCENKSKSGEHPMTRITFRALTTVATCLVFSAAAAQDIRHQLAADVSAGRIESDIRTLVGFGTRHTLSETESDSRGIGAARRWIADEFRRISADCGGCLEVLTISDTVTGRRIPEPTEVVSVVAIQRGTLDPERMVMMSGDIDSRVSDALNGTSDSPGANDNASGMAGAIEAARVLSQHEFPGTIVYAGLSGEEQGLYGGRIVAEHAKRAGWRIKAVLNNDMIGNITGINGVTDNTTARVFSEGTRYVETEEEARTRRFSGGEVDSPSRNLARYVDRMADEFIPNLDVMMIYRLDRFGRGGHHRPFNEAGIPGVRIMETNEHYHRQHQDLRVEDGIEYGDVIEGVNFDYARKLTALNVVSLAGMAMAPPFPANVEIEGAVRPSTTLRWTVPEGRAADNLAGYRVYWRLTTEPQWTWSRDVGLVDSFTLENIVIDNYLFGVASVSKDGVASPVVFPGPTGSFGD
;
A
#
# COMPACT_ATOMS: atom_id res chain seq x y z
N ALA A 1 6.82 21.11 -46.88
CA ALA A 1 7.81 20.12 -47.33
C ALA A 1 7.74 18.95 -46.38
N LYS A 2 7.39 17.78 -46.91
CA LYS A 2 7.26 16.50 -46.24
C LYS A 2 8.63 15.98 -45.80
N ALA A 3 8.72 15.42 -44.60
CA ALA A 3 9.59 14.27 -44.34
C ALA A 3 9.02 13.50 -43.13
N GLY A 4 8.46 12.33 -43.40
CA GLY A 4 8.06 11.34 -42.42
C GLY A 4 9.28 10.63 -41.83
N ARG A 5 9.17 10.22 -40.58
CA ARG A 5 10.02 9.17 -40.00
C ARG A 5 9.14 8.20 -39.22
N ASP A 6 8.97 7.03 -39.80
CA ASP A 6 8.51 5.81 -39.15
C ASP A 6 9.39 5.50 -37.94
N ARG A 7 8.81 5.29 -36.79
CA ARG A 7 9.46 4.63 -35.67
C ARG A 7 8.84 3.25 -35.45
N ASN A 8 9.60 2.24 -35.82
CA ASN A 8 9.36 0.84 -35.51
C ASN A 8 9.14 0.65 -34.00
N MET A 9 7.94 0.17 -33.63
CA MET A 9 7.69 -0.46 -32.35
C MET A 9 8.40 -1.81 -32.31
N ARG A 10 9.41 -1.94 -31.47
CA ARG A 10 9.97 -3.24 -31.12
C ARG A 10 9.15 -3.84 -29.98
N ASN A 11 8.32 -4.81 -30.31
CA ASN A 11 7.70 -5.74 -29.40
C ASN A 11 8.79 -6.56 -28.68
N SER A 12 9.04 -6.34 -27.40
CA SER A 12 9.81 -7.24 -26.56
C SER A 12 8.88 -8.25 -25.90
N SER A 13 8.69 -9.41 -26.56
CA SER A 13 8.05 -10.56 -25.96
C SER A 13 8.90 -11.08 -24.79
N ARG A 14 8.44 -10.89 -23.55
CA ARG A 14 8.98 -11.59 -22.38
C ARG A 14 8.64 -13.07 -22.50
N ARG A 15 9.66 -13.92 -22.69
CA ARG A 15 9.53 -15.38 -22.57
C ARG A 15 9.50 -15.74 -21.10
N ALA A 16 8.34 -16.23 -20.63
CA ALA A 16 8.24 -16.96 -19.38
C ALA A 16 9.03 -18.27 -19.51
N VAL A 17 10.11 -18.42 -18.75
CA VAL A 17 10.84 -19.70 -18.63
C VAL A 17 10.09 -20.53 -17.59
N THR A 18 9.26 -21.43 -18.08
CA THR A 18 8.58 -22.42 -17.23
C THR A 18 9.59 -23.48 -16.77
N GLY A 19 9.70 -23.65 -15.45
CA GLY A 19 10.57 -24.64 -14.77
C GLY A 19 10.19 -26.11 -14.95
N PHE A 20 9.65 -26.50 -16.11
CA PHE A 20 9.21 -27.89 -16.41
C PHE A 20 10.28 -28.74 -17.12
N SER A 21 11.44 -28.21 -17.48
CA SER A 21 12.43 -28.90 -18.29
C SER A 21 13.45 -29.74 -17.49
N LEU A 22 13.62 -29.52 -16.19
CA LEU A 22 14.63 -30.24 -15.39
C LEU A 22 14.12 -31.54 -14.75
N PHE A 23 12.82 -31.73 -14.64
CA PHE A 23 12.23 -32.94 -14.06
C PHE A 23 12.15 -34.11 -15.06
N ALA A 24 12.06 -33.83 -16.36
CA ALA A 24 11.99 -34.83 -17.40
C ALA A 24 13.34 -35.51 -17.73
N GLN A 25 14.45 -34.85 -17.45
CA GLN A 25 15.80 -35.42 -17.67
C GLN A 25 16.26 -36.35 -16.55
N TRP A 26 15.71 -36.28 -15.36
CA TRP A 26 16.07 -37.14 -14.23
C TRP A 26 15.38 -38.51 -14.26
N LEU A 27 14.20 -38.62 -14.89
CA LEU A 27 13.49 -39.89 -15.04
C LEU A 27 14.07 -40.80 -16.14
N GLN A 28 14.83 -40.30 -17.08
CA GLN A 28 15.46 -41.10 -18.14
C GLN A 28 16.75 -41.79 -17.71
N CYS A 29 17.36 -41.45 -16.60
CA CYS A 29 18.57 -42.11 -16.08
C CYS A 29 18.28 -43.37 -15.23
N ILE A 30 17.05 -43.62 -14.83
CA ILE A 30 16.71 -44.75 -13.93
C ILE A 30 16.20 -45.99 -14.71
N VAL A 31 15.84 -45.86 -15.98
CA VAL A 31 15.24 -46.98 -16.79
C VAL A 31 16.26 -47.61 -17.75
N GLY A 32 17.53 -47.20 -17.74
CA GLY A 32 18.54 -47.57 -18.73
C GLY A 32 19.55 -48.63 -18.29
N CYS A 33 19.26 -49.48 -17.29
CA CYS A 33 20.20 -50.56 -16.90
C CYS A 33 19.47 -51.88 -16.76
N GLU A 34 19.09 -52.51 -17.90
CA GLU A 34 18.82 -53.95 -17.98
C GLU A 34 19.16 -54.44 -19.39
N ASN A 35 19.99 -55.53 -19.38
CA ASN A 35 20.19 -56.57 -20.38
C ASN A 35 21.56 -56.62 -21.06
N LYS A 36 22.44 -57.40 -20.46
CA LYS A 36 23.27 -58.37 -21.20
C LYS A 36 23.43 -59.63 -20.36
N SER A 37 22.62 -60.66 -20.68
CA SER A 37 22.81 -62.01 -20.21
C SER A 37 23.82 -62.75 -21.05
N LYS A 38 24.76 -63.50 -20.44
CA LYS A 38 25.46 -64.61 -21.05
C LYS A 38 25.20 -65.88 -20.22
N SER A 39 24.82 -66.89 -20.95
CA SER A 39 24.50 -68.27 -20.62
C SER A 39 25.58 -69.04 -19.85
N GLY A 40 25.21 -69.91 -18.93
CA GLY A 40 26.02 -70.93 -18.29
C GLY A 40 25.21 -71.79 -17.35
N GLU A 41 24.97 -73.07 -17.71
CA GLU A 41 24.18 -74.08 -17.01
C GLU A 41 24.91 -74.63 -15.77
N HIS A 42 24.18 -74.96 -14.69
CA HIS A 42 24.02 -76.24 -13.95
C HIS A 42 23.54 -76.01 -12.50
N PRO A 43 23.13 -77.06 -11.67
CA PRO A 43 21.74 -77.30 -11.36
C PRO A 43 21.36 -77.19 -9.87
N MET A 44 20.01 -77.17 -9.66
CA MET A 44 19.18 -77.45 -8.47
C MET A 44 19.80 -77.44 -7.07
N THR A 45 19.32 -76.52 -6.23
CA THR A 45 18.93 -76.85 -4.84
C THR A 45 17.74 -75.99 -4.45
N ARG A 46 16.65 -76.65 -4.03
CA ARG A 46 15.42 -75.99 -3.55
C ARG A 46 15.70 -75.33 -2.20
N ILE A 47 15.56 -74.02 -2.14
CA ILE A 47 15.39 -73.30 -0.90
C ILE A 47 14.14 -72.43 -1.06
N THR A 48 13.13 -72.79 -0.26
CA THR A 48 11.90 -72.01 -0.14
C THR A 48 12.20 -70.67 0.60
N PHE A 49 12.23 -69.57 -0.13
CA PHE A 49 12.23 -68.23 0.47
C PHE A 49 10.82 -67.66 0.45
N ARG A 50 10.25 -67.47 1.64
CA ARG A 50 9.07 -66.66 1.85
C ARG A 50 9.43 -65.21 1.43
N ALA A 51 8.80 -64.72 0.37
CA ALA A 51 8.86 -63.32 -0.04
C ALA A 51 8.11 -62.48 1.01
N LEU A 52 8.80 -61.78 1.88
CA LEU A 52 8.23 -60.63 2.61
C LEU A 52 8.18 -59.45 1.65
N THR A 53 7.00 -59.18 1.13
CA THR A 53 6.73 -57.97 0.34
C THR A 53 6.65 -56.81 1.29
N THR A 54 7.76 -56.08 1.51
CA THR A 54 7.76 -54.80 2.21
C THR A 54 7.35 -53.74 1.21
N VAL A 55 6.08 -53.34 1.24
CA VAL A 55 5.59 -52.14 0.53
C VAL A 55 6.18 -50.93 1.24
N ALA A 56 7.27 -50.41 0.73
CA ALA A 56 7.77 -49.06 1.12
C ALA A 56 6.83 -48.04 0.53
N THR A 57 5.86 -47.60 1.30
CA THR A 57 5.03 -46.45 0.98
C THR A 57 5.90 -45.23 1.15
N CYS A 58 6.48 -44.71 0.05
CA CYS A 58 7.10 -43.39 0.04
C CYS A 58 6.00 -42.34 0.25
N LEU A 59 5.79 -41.92 1.49
CA LEU A 59 5.07 -40.69 1.80
C LEU A 59 5.91 -39.53 1.28
N VAL A 60 5.60 -39.09 0.07
CA VAL A 60 6.05 -37.79 -0.45
C VAL A 60 5.27 -36.75 0.34
N PHE A 61 5.86 -36.27 1.44
CA PHE A 61 5.42 -35.02 2.03
C PHE A 61 5.79 -33.92 1.03
N SER A 62 4.86 -33.54 0.16
CA SER A 62 4.89 -32.24 -0.47
C SER A 62 4.71 -31.24 0.68
N ALA A 63 5.78 -30.65 1.13
CA ALA A 63 5.70 -29.41 1.87
C ALA A 63 5.08 -28.40 0.88
N ALA A 64 3.76 -28.25 0.89
CA ALA A 64 3.13 -27.09 0.30
C ALA A 64 3.77 -25.90 1.02
N ALA A 65 4.58 -25.12 0.33
CA ALA A 65 5.02 -23.83 0.84
C ALA A 65 3.74 -23.11 1.28
N ALA A 66 3.66 -22.70 2.53
CA ALA A 66 2.51 -21.95 3.03
C ALA A 66 2.34 -20.76 2.07
N GLN A 67 1.17 -20.67 1.46
CA GLN A 67 0.88 -19.54 0.58
C GLN A 67 0.95 -18.26 1.41
N ASP A 68 1.60 -17.23 0.87
CA ASP A 68 1.68 -15.92 1.53
C ASP A 68 0.26 -15.44 1.86
N ILE A 69 0.00 -15.17 3.13
CA ILE A 69 -1.31 -14.76 3.63
C ILE A 69 -1.88 -13.54 2.90
N ARG A 70 -1.02 -12.69 2.34
CA ARG A 70 -1.42 -11.49 1.61
C ARG A 70 -2.28 -11.80 0.38
N HIS A 71 -2.08 -12.95 -0.29
CA HIS A 71 -2.98 -13.39 -1.37
C HIS A 71 -4.39 -13.65 -0.85
N GLN A 72 -4.52 -14.27 0.34
CA GLN A 72 -5.82 -14.50 0.96
C GLN A 72 -6.46 -13.19 1.38
N LEU A 73 -5.70 -12.30 2.05
CA LEU A 73 -6.17 -10.98 2.46
C LEU A 73 -6.69 -10.15 1.28
N ALA A 74 -6.01 -10.19 0.13
CA ALA A 74 -6.48 -9.53 -1.09
C ALA A 74 -7.80 -10.12 -1.62
N ALA A 75 -7.97 -11.46 -1.50
CA ALA A 75 -9.18 -12.16 -1.95
C ALA A 75 -10.37 -11.93 -1.02
N ASP A 76 -10.13 -11.68 0.28
CA ASP A 76 -11.17 -11.48 1.29
C ASP A 76 -11.85 -10.10 1.22
N VAL A 77 -11.27 -9.16 0.46
CA VAL A 77 -11.88 -7.84 0.24
C VAL A 77 -13.14 -7.97 -0.61
N SER A 78 -14.27 -7.48 -0.11
CA SER A 78 -15.60 -7.65 -0.70
C SER A 78 -16.13 -6.39 -1.37
N ALA A 79 -16.36 -6.44 -2.67
CA ALA A 79 -17.04 -5.37 -3.42
C ALA A 79 -18.46 -5.11 -2.88
N GLY A 80 -19.18 -6.17 -2.46
CA GLY A 80 -20.53 -6.03 -1.94
C GLY A 80 -20.60 -5.32 -0.58
N ARG A 81 -19.59 -5.48 0.28
CA ARG A 81 -19.51 -4.71 1.54
C ARG A 81 -19.15 -3.25 1.27
N ILE A 82 -18.19 -2.99 0.39
CA ILE A 82 -17.84 -1.63 -0.05
C ILE A 82 -19.06 -0.94 -0.63
N GLU A 83 -19.85 -1.60 -1.49
CA GLU A 83 -21.10 -1.06 -2.03
C GLU A 83 -22.09 -0.73 -0.93
N SER A 84 -22.31 -1.63 0.04
CA SER A 84 -23.22 -1.43 1.17
C SER A 84 -22.83 -0.21 2.00
N ASP A 85 -21.55 -0.06 2.30
CA ASP A 85 -21.03 1.06 3.09
C ASP A 85 -21.14 2.39 2.34
N ILE A 86 -20.82 2.42 1.03
CA ILE A 86 -21.01 3.61 0.19
C ILE A 86 -22.49 4.00 0.14
N ARG A 87 -23.43 3.04 -0.03
CA ARG A 87 -24.86 3.32 -0.02
C ARG A 87 -25.33 3.92 1.30
N THR A 88 -24.79 3.46 2.42
CA THR A 88 -25.11 4.02 3.74
C THR A 88 -24.57 5.45 3.87
N LEU A 89 -23.31 5.70 3.49
CA LEU A 89 -22.71 7.03 3.52
C LEU A 89 -23.46 8.03 2.63
N VAL A 90 -23.83 7.62 1.42
CA VAL A 90 -24.67 8.40 0.49
C VAL A 90 -26.06 8.70 1.12
N GLY A 91 -26.62 7.74 1.86
CA GLY A 91 -27.92 7.85 2.51
C GLY A 91 -28.03 8.98 3.54
N PHE A 92 -26.91 9.50 4.06
CA PHE A 92 -26.91 10.69 4.93
C PHE A 92 -27.18 12.01 4.19
N GLY A 93 -27.44 11.98 2.89
CA GLY A 93 -27.80 13.12 2.05
C GLY A 93 -26.66 14.09 1.80
N THR A 94 -26.04 14.59 2.85
CA THR A 94 -24.80 15.37 2.80
C THR A 94 -23.89 14.95 3.95
N ARG A 95 -22.59 15.00 3.71
CA ARG A 95 -21.56 14.85 4.74
C ARG A 95 -20.66 16.08 4.80
N HIS A 96 -21.16 17.22 4.31
CA HIS A 96 -20.39 18.46 4.30
C HIS A 96 -19.92 18.80 5.73
N THR A 97 -18.67 19.23 5.88
CA THR A 97 -18.08 19.56 7.19
C THR A 97 -18.91 20.57 8.01
N LEU A 98 -19.61 21.50 7.32
CA LEU A 98 -20.48 22.51 7.94
C LEU A 98 -21.95 22.06 8.04
N SER A 99 -22.27 20.81 7.70
CA SER A 99 -23.63 20.27 7.85
C SER A 99 -23.97 20.00 9.32
N GLU A 100 -25.22 19.66 9.58
CA GLU A 100 -25.70 19.40 10.96
C GLU A 100 -24.99 18.20 11.60
N THR A 101 -24.92 18.25 12.94
CA THR A 101 -24.18 17.26 13.73
C THR A 101 -25.11 16.43 14.64
N GLU A 102 -26.34 16.84 14.87
CA GLU A 102 -27.25 16.23 15.87
C GLU A 102 -28.17 15.16 15.27
N SER A 103 -28.54 15.27 14.00
CA SER A 103 -29.42 14.30 13.35
C SER A 103 -28.78 12.89 13.28
N ASP A 104 -29.59 11.86 13.49
CA ASP A 104 -29.15 10.46 13.38
C ASP A 104 -29.17 9.93 11.94
N SER A 105 -29.80 10.65 11.02
CA SER A 105 -30.00 10.18 9.63
C SER A 105 -29.47 11.11 8.57
N ARG A 106 -28.94 12.30 8.93
CA ARG A 106 -28.42 13.28 7.97
C ARG A 106 -27.20 14.00 8.52
N GLY A 107 -26.35 14.45 7.61
CA GLY A 107 -25.21 15.32 7.90
C GLY A 107 -23.96 14.60 8.37
N ILE A 108 -22.93 15.41 8.62
CA ILE A 108 -21.59 14.92 9.00
C ILE A 108 -21.61 14.21 10.36
N GLY A 109 -22.50 14.65 11.29
CA GLY A 109 -22.62 14.03 12.61
C GLY A 109 -23.12 12.60 12.53
N ALA A 110 -24.17 12.33 11.72
CA ALA A 110 -24.68 10.99 11.48
C ALA A 110 -23.60 10.08 10.87
N ALA A 111 -22.89 10.57 9.87
CA ALA A 111 -21.82 9.81 9.22
C ALA A 111 -20.68 9.45 10.20
N ARG A 112 -20.23 10.40 11.04
CA ARG A 112 -19.16 10.15 12.04
C ARG A 112 -19.59 9.10 13.06
N ARG A 113 -20.83 9.17 13.58
CA ARG A 113 -21.36 8.17 14.52
C ARG A 113 -21.43 6.80 13.86
N TRP A 114 -21.99 6.71 12.67
CA TRP A 114 -22.10 5.45 11.95
C TRP A 114 -20.72 4.81 11.70
N ILE A 115 -19.71 5.58 11.24
CA ILE A 115 -18.35 5.09 11.04
C ILE A 115 -17.75 4.56 12.35
N ALA A 116 -17.91 5.31 13.45
CA ALA A 116 -17.45 4.88 14.76
C ALA A 116 -18.13 3.57 15.22
N ASP A 117 -19.42 3.42 14.96
CA ASP A 117 -20.19 2.22 15.30
C ASP A 117 -19.80 1.04 14.42
N GLU A 118 -19.48 1.24 13.11
CA GLU A 118 -18.95 0.20 12.26
C GLU A 118 -17.58 -0.30 12.76
N PHE A 119 -16.67 0.59 13.12
CA PHE A 119 -15.40 0.18 13.74
C PHE A 119 -15.59 -0.54 15.07
N ARG A 120 -16.54 -0.13 15.89
CA ARG A 120 -16.89 -0.84 17.14
C ARG A 120 -17.47 -2.22 16.86
N ARG A 121 -18.32 -2.36 15.83
CA ARG A 121 -18.90 -3.64 15.40
C ARG A 121 -17.78 -4.58 14.92
N ILE A 122 -16.87 -4.10 14.06
CA ILE A 122 -15.69 -4.85 13.62
C ILE A 122 -14.84 -5.27 14.82
N SER A 123 -14.63 -4.36 15.79
CA SER A 123 -13.92 -4.66 17.03
C SER A 123 -14.60 -5.78 17.83
N ALA A 124 -15.92 -5.77 17.93
CA ALA A 124 -16.66 -6.83 18.61
C ALA A 124 -16.49 -8.19 17.90
N ASP A 125 -16.52 -8.20 16.56
CA ASP A 125 -16.37 -9.41 15.74
C ASP A 125 -14.97 -10.06 15.89
N CYS A 126 -13.94 -9.29 16.23
CA CYS A 126 -12.58 -9.78 16.50
C CYS A 126 -12.25 -9.87 18.01
N GLY A 127 -13.23 -9.80 18.90
CA GLY A 127 -13.01 -9.95 20.35
C GLY A 127 -12.43 -8.71 21.05
N GLY A 128 -12.67 -7.50 20.51
CA GLY A 128 -12.20 -6.24 21.07
C GLY A 128 -10.82 -5.80 20.57
N CYS A 129 -10.45 -6.21 19.35
CA CYS A 129 -9.10 -5.99 18.82
C CYS A 129 -8.84 -4.54 18.35
N LEU A 130 -9.89 -3.70 18.17
CA LEU A 130 -9.74 -2.32 17.74
C LEU A 130 -10.03 -1.35 18.90
N GLU A 131 -9.12 -0.42 19.12
CA GLU A 131 -9.34 0.77 19.93
C GLU A 131 -9.96 1.86 19.05
N VAL A 132 -11.22 2.26 19.32
CA VAL A 132 -11.93 3.26 18.52
C VAL A 132 -11.99 4.57 19.28
N LEU A 133 -11.49 5.65 18.67
CA LEU A 133 -11.43 6.98 19.25
C LEU A 133 -11.80 8.06 18.24
N THR A 134 -12.16 9.25 18.74
CA THR A 134 -12.35 10.46 17.95
C THR A 134 -11.25 11.46 18.28
N ILE A 135 -10.75 12.14 17.24
CA ILE A 135 -9.73 13.19 17.35
C ILE A 135 -10.35 14.44 16.74
N SER A 136 -10.44 15.52 17.51
CA SER A 136 -11.08 16.76 17.07
C SER A 136 -10.31 17.99 17.48
N ASP A 137 -10.60 19.09 16.77
CA ASP A 137 -10.22 20.44 17.15
C ASP A 137 -11.25 21.44 16.59
N THR A 138 -11.35 22.62 17.19
CA THR A 138 -12.18 23.72 16.71
C THR A 138 -11.37 24.63 15.82
N VAL A 139 -11.78 24.77 14.57
CA VAL A 139 -11.05 25.52 13.55
C VAL A 139 -11.89 26.61 12.90
N THR A 140 -11.22 27.58 12.34
CA THR A 140 -11.79 28.64 11.47
C THR A 140 -10.91 28.79 10.23
N GLY A 141 -11.49 29.28 9.15
CA GLY A 141 -10.76 29.54 7.92
C GLY A 141 -11.65 30.04 6.79
N ARG A 142 -11.07 30.22 5.62
CA ARG A 142 -11.80 30.75 4.46
C ARG A 142 -13.05 29.94 4.09
N ARG A 143 -13.00 28.62 4.26
CA ARG A 143 -14.11 27.68 3.99
C ARG A 143 -14.78 27.19 5.28
N ILE A 144 -14.41 27.72 6.43
CA ILE A 144 -14.99 27.51 7.75
C ILE A 144 -15.08 28.88 8.43
N PRO A 145 -16.06 29.73 8.06
CA PRO A 145 -16.11 31.12 8.52
C PRO A 145 -16.43 31.27 10.03
N GLU A 146 -17.13 30.29 10.61
CA GLU A 146 -17.45 30.24 12.02
C GLU A 146 -16.68 29.12 12.73
N PRO A 147 -16.36 29.28 14.04
CA PRO A 147 -15.71 28.23 14.82
C PRO A 147 -16.48 26.91 14.72
N THR A 148 -15.86 25.90 14.10
CA THR A 148 -16.47 24.60 13.82
C THR A 148 -15.59 23.49 14.35
N GLU A 149 -16.18 22.54 15.09
CA GLU A 149 -15.48 21.34 15.52
C GLU A 149 -15.34 20.34 14.36
N VAL A 150 -14.11 20.10 13.92
CA VAL A 150 -13.77 19.07 12.92
C VAL A 150 -13.36 17.80 13.66
N VAL A 151 -14.14 16.73 13.47
CA VAL A 151 -13.98 15.46 14.18
C VAL A 151 -13.60 14.37 13.19
N SER A 152 -12.47 13.72 13.41
CA SER A 152 -12.04 12.51 12.70
C SER A 152 -12.27 11.27 13.56
N VAL A 153 -12.56 10.12 12.92
CA VAL A 153 -12.78 8.84 13.60
C VAL A 153 -11.61 7.92 13.29
N VAL A 154 -11.00 7.33 14.31
CA VAL A 154 -9.81 6.51 14.17
C VAL A 154 -10.00 5.16 14.88
N ALA A 155 -9.64 4.07 14.21
CA ALA A 155 -9.58 2.74 14.80
C ALA A 155 -8.13 2.22 14.75
N ILE A 156 -7.65 1.67 15.87
CA ILE A 156 -6.25 1.24 16.03
C ILE A 156 -6.23 -0.25 16.35
N GLN A 157 -5.60 -1.04 15.50
CA GLN A 157 -5.27 -2.44 15.72
C GLN A 157 -3.83 -2.52 16.20
N ARG A 158 -3.63 -2.77 17.49
CA ARG A 158 -2.30 -2.78 18.11
C ARG A 158 -1.44 -3.96 17.66
N GLY A 159 -0.19 -3.67 17.33
CA GLY A 159 0.80 -4.68 17.00
C GLY A 159 1.26 -5.50 18.19
N THR A 160 1.62 -6.75 17.95
CA THR A 160 2.01 -7.71 19.01
C THR A 160 3.49 -7.63 19.41
N LEU A 161 4.37 -7.18 18.51
CA LEU A 161 5.83 -7.09 18.75
C LEU A 161 6.34 -5.66 18.83
N ASP A 162 5.86 -4.78 17.95
CA ASP A 162 6.26 -3.37 17.83
C ASP A 162 5.02 -2.47 17.76
N PRO A 163 4.26 -2.34 18.87
CA PRO A 163 3.00 -1.60 18.90
C PRO A 163 3.17 -0.10 18.63
N GLU A 164 4.36 0.43 18.79
CA GLU A 164 4.68 1.84 18.53
C GLU A 164 4.86 2.13 17.04
N ARG A 165 5.23 1.14 16.25
CA ARG A 165 5.39 1.31 14.81
C ARG A 165 4.03 1.18 14.12
N MET A 166 3.57 2.27 13.54
CA MET A 166 2.23 2.39 12.97
C MET A 166 2.27 2.57 11.47
N VAL A 167 1.31 1.96 10.78
CA VAL A 167 0.99 2.22 9.36
C VAL A 167 -0.49 2.55 9.26
N MET A 168 -0.87 3.53 8.44
CA MET A 168 -2.22 4.09 8.41
C MET A 168 -2.83 4.02 7.02
N MET A 169 -4.11 3.67 6.95
CA MET A 169 -4.99 3.93 5.80
C MET A 169 -6.02 4.98 6.19
N SER A 170 -6.28 5.93 5.29
CA SER A 170 -7.33 6.93 5.50
C SER A 170 -8.24 7.10 4.29
N GLY A 171 -9.49 7.44 4.56
CA GLY A 171 -10.47 8.00 3.65
C GLY A 171 -11.09 9.24 4.26
N ASP A 172 -11.76 10.06 3.44
CA ASP A 172 -12.37 11.30 3.92
C ASP A 172 -13.84 11.07 4.21
N ILE A 173 -14.31 11.61 5.35
CA ILE A 173 -15.73 11.48 5.76
C ILE A 173 -16.59 12.46 4.97
N ASP A 174 -16.08 13.68 4.80
CA ASP A 174 -16.84 14.78 4.23
C ASP A 174 -17.00 14.69 2.72
N SER A 175 -17.99 15.43 2.23
CA SER A 175 -18.35 15.60 0.83
C SER A 175 -18.84 17.04 0.61
N ARG A 176 -18.88 17.51 -0.65
CA ARG A 176 -19.41 18.84 -0.96
C ARG A 176 -20.05 18.93 -2.34
N VAL A 177 -20.84 19.96 -2.53
CA VAL A 177 -21.32 20.47 -3.83
C VAL A 177 -20.40 21.56 -4.39
N SER A 178 -20.80 22.26 -5.44
CA SER A 178 -20.00 23.29 -6.12
C SER A 178 -19.57 24.41 -5.16
N ASP A 179 -20.49 24.90 -4.34
CA ASP A 179 -20.16 25.87 -3.29
C ASP A 179 -19.60 25.19 -2.04
N ALA A 180 -18.34 25.47 -1.75
CA ALA A 180 -17.63 24.91 -0.60
C ALA A 180 -18.14 25.39 0.76
N LEU A 181 -19.10 26.33 0.81
CA LEU A 181 -19.75 26.81 2.02
C LEU A 181 -21.18 26.26 2.18
N ASN A 182 -21.70 25.57 1.18
CA ASN A 182 -23.05 25.03 1.20
C ASN A 182 -23.12 23.70 1.94
N GLY A 183 -23.35 23.76 3.26
CA GLY A 183 -23.51 22.59 4.12
C GLY A 183 -24.93 22.00 4.16
N THR A 184 -25.90 22.51 3.37
CA THR A 184 -27.31 22.14 3.47
C THR A 184 -27.84 21.32 2.29
N SER A 185 -27.34 21.59 1.07
CA SER A 185 -27.74 20.85 -0.13
C SER A 185 -27.29 19.40 -0.09
N ASP A 186 -28.03 18.54 -0.79
CA ASP A 186 -27.63 17.15 -0.94
C ASP A 186 -26.30 17.06 -1.68
N SER A 187 -25.37 16.37 -1.05
CA SER A 187 -24.01 16.13 -1.51
C SER A 187 -23.66 14.66 -1.24
N PRO A 188 -24.14 13.74 -2.09
CA PRO A 188 -23.98 12.30 -1.84
C PRO A 188 -22.53 11.88 -1.71
N GLY A 189 -21.62 12.46 -2.49
CA GLY A 189 -20.19 12.19 -2.41
C GLY A 189 -19.89 10.68 -2.49
N ALA A 190 -20.49 9.98 -3.47
CA ALA A 190 -20.41 8.53 -3.55
C ALA A 190 -19.00 8.06 -3.88
N ASN A 191 -18.32 8.77 -4.78
CA ASN A 191 -16.92 8.54 -5.10
C ASN A 191 -16.00 9.46 -4.28
N ASP A 192 -16.35 10.71 -4.14
CA ASP A 192 -15.61 11.75 -3.41
C ASP A 192 -16.32 12.10 -2.08
N ASN A 193 -16.05 11.42 -0.92
CA ASN A 193 -15.10 10.36 -0.79
C ASN A 193 -15.66 9.15 -0.01
N ALA A 194 -16.95 8.78 -0.23
CA ALA A 194 -17.49 7.56 0.39
C ALA A 194 -16.72 6.31 -0.10
N SER A 195 -16.15 6.34 -1.32
CA SER A 195 -15.35 5.21 -1.84
C SER A 195 -14.10 4.94 -1.00
N GLY A 196 -13.32 5.97 -0.68
CA GLY A 196 -12.13 5.85 0.15
C GLY A 196 -12.45 5.48 1.59
N MET A 197 -13.53 6.04 2.14
CA MET A 197 -13.96 5.73 3.52
C MET A 197 -14.44 4.28 3.63
N ALA A 198 -15.27 3.80 2.70
CA ALA A 198 -15.72 2.40 2.67
C ALA A 198 -14.53 1.45 2.49
N GLY A 199 -13.53 1.82 1.67
CA GLY A 199 -12.28 1.07 1.56
C GLY A 199 -11.55 0.95 2.89
N ALA A 200 -11.48 2.02 3.69
CA ALA A 200 -10.82 1.98 5.00
C ALA A 200 -11.59 1.11 6.02
N ILE A 201 -12.93 1.14 5.99
CA ILE A 201 -13.77 0.27 6.82
C ILE A 201 -13.59 -1.20 6.41
N GLU A 202 -13.59 -1.51 5.11
CA GLU A 202 -13.40 -2.87 4.62
C GLU A 202 -11.98 -3.39 4.92
N ALA A 203 -10.95 -2.55 4.82
CA ALA A 203 -9.60 -2.91 5.23
C ALA A 203 -9.55 -3.30 6.72
N ALA A 204 -10.25 -2.56 7.59
CA ALA A 204 -10.37 -2.89 9.00
C ALA A 204 -11.07 -4.25 9.22
N ARG A 205 -12.15 -4.57 8.46
CA ARG A 205 -12.83 -5.87 8.54
C ARG A 205 -11.92 -7.03 8.20
N VAL A 206 -11.15 -6.90 7.11
CA VAL A 206 -10.27 -7.96 6.64
C VAL A 206 -9.08 -8.15 7.58
N LEU A 207 -8.37 -7.05 7.90
CA LEU A 207 -7.12 -7.13 8.64
C LEU A 207 -7.32 -7.44 10.13
N SER A 208 -8.42 -6.99 10.74
CA SER A 208 -8.71 -7.24 12.16
C SER A 208 -8.89 -8.72 12.53
N GLN A 209 -9.09 -9.59 11.53
CA GLN A 209 -9.16 -11.05 11.76
C GLN A 209 -7.79 -11.69 11.95
N HIS A 210 -6.70 -10.91 11.87
CA HIS A 210 -5.32 -11.37 11.96
C HIS A 210 -4.52 -10.50 12.94
N GLU A 211 -3.49 -11.11 13.54
CA GLU A 211 -2.52 -10.38 14.36
C GLU A 211 -1.30 -9.99 13.53
N PHE A 212 -0.77 -8.80 13.78
CA PHE A 212 0.42 -8.29 13.10
C PHE A 212 1.50 -7.85 14.10
N PRO A 213 2.79 -7.96 13.75
CA PRO A 213 3.88 -7.41 14.55
C PRO A 213 3.77 -5.91 14.82
N GLY A 214 3.44 -5.12 13.79
CA GLY A 214 3.25 -3.67 13.86
C GLY A 214 1.78 -3.27 13.93
N THR A 215 1.51 -2.05 14.37
CA THR A 215 0.16 -1.47 14.52
C THR A 215 -0.39 -1.00 13.17
N ILE A 216 -1.68 -1.26 12.93
CA ILE A 216 -2.42 -0.73 11.79
C ILE A 216 -3.47 0.27 12.29
N VAL A 217 -3.58 1.40 11.60
CA VAL A 217 -4.53 2.47 11.91
C VAL A 217 -5.46 2.69 10.72
N TYR A 218 -6.76 2.73 10.99
CA TYR A 218 -7.81 3.04 10.02
C TYR A 218 -8.44 4.36 10.40
N ALA A 219 -8.44 5.35 9.49
CA ALA A 219 -8.85 6.70 9.82
C ALA A 219 -9.90 7.23 8.83
N GLY A 220 -11.02 7.69 9.36
CA GLY A 220 -11.95 8.59 8.68
C GLY A 220 -11.60 10.03 9.03
N LEU A 221 -11.13 10.80 8.06
CA LEU A 221 -10.69 12.17 8.24
C LEU A 221 -11.77 13.13 7.78
N SER A 222 -12.04 14.20 8.55
CA SER A 222 -13.03 15.23 8.20
C SER A 222 -12.36 16.52 7.74
N GLY A 223 -13.09 17.36 7.02
CA GLY A 223 -12.62 18.68 6.62
C GLY A 223 -11.57 18.67 5.53
N GLU A 224 -11.57 17.64 4.67
CA GLU A 224 -10.76 17.61 3.44
C GLU A 224 -11.13 18.81 2.56
N GLU A 225 -12.42 18.90 2.25
CA GLU A 225 -13.03 19.85 1.34
C GLU A 225 -12.89 21.31 1.79
N GLN A 226 -12.73 21.52 3.08
CA GLN A 226 -12.56 22.86 3.64
C GLN A 226 -11.09 23.26 3.80
N GLY A 227 -10.13 22.34 3.58
CA GLY A 227 -8.70 22.66 3.61
C GLY A 227 -7.84 21.68 4.39
N LEU A 228 -8.13 20.38 4.32
CA LEU A 228 -7.33 19.30 4.89
C LEU A 228 -7.22 19.34 6.42
N TYR A 229 -8.27 19.83 7.10
CA TYR A 229 -8.20 20.03 8.54
C TYR A 229 -8.05 18.73 9.32
N GLY A 230 -8.81 17.67 8.97
CA GLY A 230 -8.73 16.39 9.67
C GLY A 230 -7.33 15.76 9.63
N GLY A 231 -6.69 15.77 8.48
CA GLY A 231 -5.32 15.28 8.35
C GLY A 231 -4.33 16.07 9.20
N ARG A 232 -4.47 17.40 9.26
CA ARG A 232 -3.63 18.26 10.11
C ARG A 232 -3.85 17.97 11.60
N ILE A 233 -5.11 17.93 12.03
CA ILE A 233 -5.49 17.66 13.44
C ILE A 233 -4.95 16.29 13.88
N VAL A 234 -5.11 15.25 13.04
CA VAL A 234 -4.62 13.90 13.37
C VAL A 234 -3.10 13.83 13.34
N ALA A 235 -2.41 14.48 12.39
CA ALA A 235 -0.94 14.53 12.35
C ALA A 235 -0.37 15.25 13.58
N GLU A 236 -0.98 16.36 14.01
CA GLU A 236 -0.59 17.06 15.23
C GLU A 236 -0.88 16.25 16.49
N HIS A 237 -2.02 15.55 16.54
CA HIS A 237 -2.35 14.62 17.63
C HIS A 237 -1.30 13.50 17.69
N ALA A 238 -0.97 12.87 16.57
CA ALA A 238 0.02 11.81 16.47
C ALA A 238 1.37 12.27 17.05
N LYS A 239 1.81 13.49 16.68
CA LYS A 239 3.05 14.07 17.21
C LYS A 239 2.99 14.29 18.74
N ARG A 240 1.87 14.82 19.26
CA ARG A 240 1.68 15.02 20.70
C ARG A 240 1.61 13.70 21.48
N ALA A 241 0.97 12.69 20.91
CA ALA A 241 0.79 11.37 21.50
C ALA A 241 2.02 10.44 21.32
N GLY A 242 3.05 10.89 20.60
CA GLY A 242 4.24 10.09 20.34
C GLY A 242 3.99 8.91 19.38
N TRP A 243 3.01 9.00 18.50
CA TRP A 243 2.74 7.97 17.49
C TRP A 243 3.86 7.93 16.45
N ARG A 244 4.46 6.77 16.24
CA ARG A 244 5.50 6.57 15.23
C ARG A 244 4.89 6.04 13.92
N ILE A 245 4.19 6.93 13.21
CA ILE A 245 3.57 6.58 11.93
C ILE A 245 4.65 6.57 10.83
N LYS A 246 4.89 5.40 10.25
CA LYS A 246 5.89 5.17 9.20
C LYS A 246 5.32 5.27 7.79
N ALA A 247 4.01 5.17 7.62
CA ALA A 247 3.35 5.26 6.32
C ALA A 247 1.89 5.68 6.47
N VAL A 248 1.42 6.56 5.57
CA VAL A 248 0.00 6.91 5.41
C VAL A 248 -0.41 6.63 3.96
N LEU A 249 -1.42 5.80 3.77
CA LEU A 249 -2.08 5.52 2.50
C LEU A 249 -3.42 6.24 2.48
N ASN A 250 -3.47 7.44 1.92
CA ASN A 250 -4.70 8.23 1.80
C ASN A 250 -5.44 7.85 0.51
N ASN A 251 -6.70 7.52 0.65
CA ASN A 251 -7.57 7.08 -0.46
C ASN A 251 -8.63 8.16 -0.73
N ASP A 252 -8.51 8.81 -1.88
CA ASP A 252 -9.39 9.90 -2.28
C ASP A 252 -9.24 10.15 -3.78
N MET A 253 -10.06 9.68 -4.57
CA MET A 253 -11.22 8.82 -4.79
C MET A 253 -10.77 7.48 -5.39
N ILE A 254 -11.49 6.39 -5.17
CA ILE A 254 -11.06 5.07 -5.66
C ILE A 254 -12.15 4.29 -6.41
N GLY A 255 -13.22 4.95 -6.87
CA GLY A 255 -14.38 4.26 -7.43
C GLY A 255 -14.68 4.53 -8.91
N ASN A 256 -14.18 5.60 -9.52
CA ASN A 256 -14.52 5.91 -10.92
C ASN A 256 -13.54 5.28 -11.90
N ILE A 257 -14.07 4.69 -12.97
CA ILE A 257 -13.26 4.07 -14.04
C ILE A 257 -13.32 4.84 -15.37
N THR A 258 -14.30 5.73 -15.56
CA THR A 258 -14.50 6.43 -16.83
C THR A 258 -14.25 7.93 -16.65
N GLY A 259 -13.24 8.43 -17.33
CA GLY A 259 -12.90 9.86 -17.31
C GLY A 259 -13.86 10.72 -18.09
N ILE A 260 -13.80 12.05 -17.86
CA ILE A 260 -14.57 13.04 -18.61
C ILE A 260 -14.32 12.98 -20.13
N ASN A 261 -13.19 12.44 -20.54
CA ASN A 261 -12.80 12.24 -21.95
C ASN A 261 -13.34 10.92 -22.54
N GLY A 262 -14.13 10.15 -21.80
CA GLY A 262 -14.69 8.86 -22.20
C GLY A 262 -13.70 7.69 -22.14
N VAL A 263 -12.47 7.90 -21.68
CA VAL A 263 -11.50 6.80 -21.48
C VAL A 263 -11.89 6.01 -20.25
N THR A 264 -12.03 4.70 -20.42
CA THR A 264 -12.34 3.77 -19.33
C THR A 264 -11.09 2.94 -19.00
N ASP A 265 -10.69 2.94 -17.73
CA ASP A 265 -9.58 2.15 -17.21
C ASP A 265 -9.91 1.65 -15.79
N ASN A 266 -9.95 0.33 -15.62
CA ASN A 266 -10.13 -0.34 -14.34
C ASN A 266 -8.93 -1.23 -13.98
N THR A 267 -7.78 -0.97 -14.63
CA THR A 267 -6.56 -1.78 -14.51
C THR A 267 -5.37 -1.00 -13.98
N THR A 268 -5.52 0.30 -13.79
CA THR A 268 -4.46 1.18 -13.32
C THR A 268 -4.91 1.95 -12.07
N ALA A 269 -4.04 2.12 -11.09
CA ALA A 269 -4.21 3.04 -9.96
C ALA A 269 -3.13 4.12 -10.02
N ARG A 270 -3.46 5.39 -9.74
CA ARG A 270 -2.46 6.45 -9.56
C ARG A 270 -1.98 6.48 -8.12
N VAL A 271 -0.67 6.59 -7.92
CA VAL A 271 -0.06 6.81 -6.60
C VAL A 271 0.80 8.06 -6.65
N PHE A 272 0.32 9.11 -5.98
CA PHE A 272 1.03 10.39 -5.86
C PHE A 272 1.96 10.36 -4.67
N SER A 273 3.16 10.93 -4.83
CA SER A 273 4.17 10.97 -3.77
C SER A 273 5.10 12.17 -3.92
N GLU A 274 5.47 12.82 -2.83
CA GLU A 274 6.49 13.86 -2.87
C GLU A 274 7.87 13.28 -3.25
N GLY A 275 8.70 14.06 -3.92
CA GLY A 275 10.05 13.66 -4.33
C GLY A 275 11.07 13.84 -3.23
N THR A 276 10.96 14.96 -2.50
CA THR A 276 11.79 15.33 -1.35
C THR A 276 10.89 15.62 -0.16
N ARG A 277 11.37 15.41 1.06
CA ARG A 277 10.57 15.64 2.27
C ARG A 277 10.25 17.13 2.44
N TYR A 278 9.01 17.46 2.79
CA TYR A 278 8.61 18.83 3.12
C TYR A 278 9.46 19.43 4.26
N VAL A 279 9.81 18.60 5.23
CA VAL A 279 10.60 18.98 6.42
C VAL A 279 12.11 18.96 6.18
N GLU A 280 12.58 18.79 4.93
CA GLU A 280 14.00 18.80 4.58
C GLU A 280 14.63 20.13 4.97
N THR A 281 15.75 20.08 5.70
CA THR A 281 16.53 21.27 6.08
C THR A 281 17.39 21.77 4.91
N GLU A 282 17.87 22.99 4.98
CA GLU A 282 18.79 23.54 3.96
C GLU A 282 20.11 22.76 3.88
N GLU A 283 20.57 22.17 4.98
CA GLU A 283 21.78 21.35 5.03
C GLU A 283 21.56 20.02 4.35
N GLU A 284 20.42 19.35 4.64
CA GLU A 284 20.02 18.12 3.96
C GLU A 284 19.83 18.35 2.47
N ALA A 285 19.18 19.45 2.05
CA ALA A 285 19.01 19.80 0.65
C ALA A 285 20.36 20.03 -0.07
N ARG A 286 21.32 20.65 0.61
CA ARG A 286 22.69 20.78 0.07
C ARG A 286 23.38 19.44 -0.10
N THR A 287 23.30 18.56 0.91
CA THR A 287 23.88 17.21 0.85
C THR A 287 23.24 16.41 -0.29
N ARG A 288 21.93 16.41 -0.39
CA ARG A 288 21.17 15.73 -1.45
C ARG A 288 21.58 16.18 -2.85
N ARG A 289 21.88 17.47 -3.05
CA ARG A 289 22.35 17.99 -4.33
C ARG A 289 23.62 17.31 -4.85
N PHE A 290 24.46 16.78 -3.97
CA PHE A 290 25.71 16.10 -4.32
C PHE A 290 25.58 14.56 -4.31
N SER A 291 24.68 14.03 -3.49
CA SER A 291 24.50 12.58 -3.33
C SER A 291 23.35 12.00 -4.15
N GLY A 292 22.49 12.85 -4.73
CA GLY A 292 21.25 12.45 -5.38
C GLY A 292 20.13 12.23 -4.36
N GLY A 293 18.97 11.72 -4.82
CA GLY A 293 17.83 11.43 -3.96
C GLY A 293 16.64 12.37 -4.15
N GLU A 294 16.64 13.20 -5.22
CA GLU A 294 15.51 14.09 -5.56
C GLU A 294 14.19 13.35 -5.77
N VAL A 295 14.27 12.04 -6.00
CA VAL A 295 13.13 11.16 -6.25
C VAL A 295 13.13 9.95 -5.30
N ASP A 296 13.73 10.08 -4.13
CA ASP A 296 13.93 8.98 -3.18
C ASP A 296 13.50 9.31 -1.74
N SER A 297 12.57 10.26 -1.58
CA SER A 297 11.93 10.49 -0.28
C SER A 297 11.26 9.20 0.25
N PRO A 298 10.97 9.12 1.54
CA PRO A 298 10.19 8.02 2.11
C PRO A 298 8.83 7.83 1.43
N SER A 299 8.13 8.92 1.10
CA SER A 299 6.85 8.86 0.37
C SER A 299 7.04 8.27 -1.04
N ARG A 300 8.11 8.60 -1.75
CA ARG A 300 8.40 8.02 -3.06
C ARG A 300 8.77 6.53 -2.96
N ASN A 301 9.52 6.14 -1.94
CA ASN A 301 9.82 4.73 -1.71
C ASN A 301 8.60 3.94 -1.21
N LEU A 302 7.67 4.61 -0.49
CA LEU A 302 6.36 4.05 -0.18
C LEU A 302 5.53 3.82 -1.46
N ALA A 303 5.54 4.75 -2.43
CA ALA A 303 4.87 4.55 -3.72
C ALA A 303 5.47 3.35 -4.49
N ARG A 304 6.81 3.19 -4.49
CA ARG A 304 7.46 1.99 -5.07
C ARG A 304 7.09 0.70 -4.35
N TYR A 305 6.87 0.78 -3.04
CA TYR A 305 6.41 -0.37 -2.27
C TYR A 305 5.00 -0.76 -2.68
N VAL A 306 4.07 0.20 -2.79
CA VAL A 306 2.69 -0.02 -3.23
C VAL A 306 2.64 -0.58 -4.66
N ASP A 307 3.47 -0.07 -5.57
CA ASP A 307 3.63 -0.57 -6.94
C ASP A 307 4.03 -2.06 -6.95
N ARG A 308 5.04 -2.43 -6.17
CA ARG A 308 5.44 -3.84 -6.03
C ARG A 308 4.34 -4.71 -5.42
N MET A 309 3.55 -4.20 -4.47
CA MET A 309 2.40 -4.95 -3.90
C MET A 309 1.30 -5.17 -4.93
N ALA A 310 1.06 -4.23 -5.84
CA ALA A 310 0.14 -4.42 -6.95
C ALA A 310 0.63 -5.56 -7.87
N ASP A 311 1.88 -5.50 -8.32
CA ASP A 311 2.49 -6.49 -9.20
C ASP A 311 2.44 -7.92 -8.63
N GLU A 312 2.63 -8.05 -7.31
CA GLU A 312 2.74 -9.35 -6.65
C GLU A 312 1.38 -9.93 -6.25
N PHE A 313 0.43 -9.09 -5.79
CA PHE A 313 -0.77 -9.59 -5.11
C PHE A 313 -2.09 -9.22 -5.79
N ILE A 314 -2.16 -8.21 -6.67
CA ILE A 314 -3.41 -7.74 -7.23
C ILE A 314 -3.48 -8.04 -8.74
N PRO A 315 -4.10 -9.16 -9.15
CA PRO A 315 -4.21 -9.50 -10.56
C PRO A 315 -4.88 -8.39 -11.36
N ASN A 316 -4.30 -8.05 -12.51
CA ASN A 316 -4.83 -7.05 -13.44
C ASN A 316 -4.99 -5.66 -12.80
N LEU A 317 -3.99 -5.26 -12.02
CA LEU A 317 -3.84 -3.89 -11.53
C LEU A 317 -2.37 -3.48 -11.64
N ASP A 318 -2.11 -2.36 -12.30
CA ASP A 318 -0.81 -1.70 -12.39
C ASP A 318 -0.83 -0.39 -11.60
N VAL A 319 0.31 0.10 -11.15
CA VAL A 319 0.44 1.37 -10.45
C VAL A 319 1.15 2.39 -11.32
N MET A 320 0.44 3.45 -11.66
CA MET A 320 1.04 4.64 -12.24
C MET A 320 1.63 5.50 -11.11
N MET A 321 2.92 5.37 -10.84
CA MET A 321 3.61 6.23 -9.89
C MET A 321 3.68 7.66 -10.43
N ILE A 322 2.98 8.59 -9.81
CA ILE A 322 2.98 10.01 -10.18
C ILE A 322 4.05 10.74 -9.37
N TYR A 323 5.08 11.22 -10.06
CA TYR A 323 6.21 11.95 -9.45
C TYR A 323 5.84 13.40 -9.15
N ARG A 324 4.79 13.57 -8.35
CA ARG A 324 4.24 14.83 -7.88
C ARG A 324 3.52 14.59 -6.56
N LEU A 325 3.56 15.56 -5.64
CA LEU A 325 2.90 15.49 -4.34
C LEU A 325 1.41 15.14 -4.47
N ASP A 326 0.69 15.84 -5.38
CA ASP A 326 -0.72 15.59 -5.70
C ASP A 326 -1.03 16.07 -7.13
N ARG A 327 -2.31 16.06 -7.52
CA ARG A 327 -2.84 16.67 -8.74
C ARG A 327 -2.39 18.13 -8.84
N PHE A 328 -2.25 18.63 -10.05
CA PHE A 328 -1.76 19.99 -10.28
C PHE A 328 -2.63 21.05 -9.57
N GLY A 329 -2.04 21.76 -8.60
CA GLY A 329 -2.72 22.81 -7.84
C GLY A 329 -3.77 22.31 -6.85
N ARG A 330 -3.80 21.00 -6.53
CA ARG A 330 -4.75 20.39 -5.59
C ARG A 330 -4.00 19.68 -4.45
N GLY A 331 -4.74 19.05 -3.53
CA GLY A 331 -4.20 18.32 -2.40
C GLY A 331 -5.12 17.20 -1.96
N GLY A 332 -4.74 16.49 -0.92
CA GLY A 332 -5.47 15.45 -0.21
C GLY A 332 -4.89 15.27 1.18
N HIS A 333 -5.52 14.48 2.04
CA HIS A 333 -5.13 14.36 3.45
C HIS A 333 -3.74 13.73 3.70
N HIS A 334 -3.08 13.10 2.72
CA HIS A 334 -1.67 12.69 2.86
C HIS A 334 -0.73 13.89 3.07
N ARG A 335 -1.07 15.04 2.50
CA ARG A 335 -0.24 16.24 2.51
C ARG A 335 0.04 16.80 3.90
N PRO A 336 -0.94 16.99 4.81
CA PRO A 336 -0.66 17.40 6.19
C PRO A 336 0.29 16.45 6.94
N PHE A 337 0.24 15.16 6.64
CA PHE A 337 1.19 14.20 7.22
C PHE A 337 2.61 14.43 6.65
N ASN A 338 2.77 14.63 5.34
CA ASN A 338 4.06 15.01 4.75
C ASN A 338 4.60 16.31 5.36
N GLU A 339 3.73 17.31 5.55
CA GLU A 339 4.07 18.60 6.20
C GLU A 339 4.52 18.41 7.66
N ALA A 340 4.04 17.35 8.34
CA ALA A 340 4.47 16.97 9.68
C ALA A 340 5.69 16.03 9.70
N GLY A 341 6.27 15.68 8.54
CA GLY A 341 7.41 14.78 8.41
C GLY A 341 7.05 13.30 8.39
N ILE A 342 5.75 12.97 8.30
CA ILE A 342 5.24 11.60 8.23
C ILE A 342 5.08 11.20 6.76
N PRO A 343 5.70 10.10 6.30
CA PRO A 343 5.57 9.66 4.91
C PRO A 343 4.13 9.33 4.54
N GLY A 344 3.61 9.97 3.51
CA GLY A 344 2.26 9.75 3.01
C GLY A 344 2.19 9.74 1.49
N VAL A 345 1.30 8.90 0.95
CA VAL A 345 0.96 8.85 -0.47
C VAL A 345 -0.55 8.95 -0.64
N ARG A 346 -0.98 9.46 -1.79
CA ARG A 346 -2.38 9.39 -2.22
C ARG A 346 -2.55 8.28 -3.23
N ILE A 347 -3.46 7.34 -2.94
CA ILE A 347 -3.91 6.30 -3.86
C ILE A 347 -5.23 6.76 -4.46
N MET A 348 -5.33 6.71 -5.79
CA MET A 348 -6.44 7.33 -6.50
C MET A 348 -6.75 6.57 -7.80
N GLU A 349 -7.99 6.68 -8.24
CA GLU A 349 -8.44 6.25 -9.56
C GLU A 349 -7.65 6.90 -10.70
N THR A 350 -7.57 6.22 -11.85
CA THR A 350 -6.77 6.68 -13.00
C THR A 350 -7.37 7.89 -13.68
N ASN A 351 -8.69 7.91 -13.89
CA ASN A 351 -9.41 8.95 -14.63
C ASN A 351 -10.44 9.63 -13.74
N GLU A 352 -10.47 10.96 -13.77
CA GLU A 352 -11.47 11.77 -13.06
C GLU A 352 -12.62 12.17 -13.97
N HIS A 353 -13.83 12.26 -13.40
CA HIS A 353 -15.03 12.70 -14.12
C HIS A 353 -15.58 13.98 -13.50
N TYR A 354 -15.17 15.13 -14.05
CA TYR A 354 -15.44 16.45 -13.45
C TYR A 354 -16.91 16.88 -13.43
N HIS A 355 -17.83 16.24 -14.18
CA HIS A 355 -19.28 16.46 -14.04
C HIS A 355 -19.84 15.79 -12.78
N ARG A 356 -19.10 14.87 -12.16
CA ARG A 356 -19.49 14.17 -10.94
C ARG A 356 -18.82 14.76 -9.69
N GLN A 357 -17.58 15.17 -9.81
CA GLN A 357 -16.80 15.66 -8.66
C GLN A 357 -17.19 17.10 -8.30
N HIS A 358 -17.53 17.37 -7.02
CA HIS A 358 -17.86 18.70 -6.48
C HIS A 358 -18.98 19.42 -7.25
N GLN A 359 -20.02 18.71 -7.64
CA GLN A 359 -21.12 19.25 -8.44
C GLN A 359 -22.45 19.23 -7.65
N ASP A 360 -23.28 20.26 -7.87
CA ASP A 360 -24.67 20.20 -7.47
C ASP A 360 -25.40 19.12 -8.28
N LEU A 361 -26.35 18.43 -7.63
CA LEU A 361 -27.22 17.48 -8.31
C LEU A 361 -28.11 18.21 -9.30
N ARG A 362 -27.93 17.99 -10.61
CA ARG A 362 -28.73 18.60 -11.66
C ARG A 362 -28.61 17.88 -12.99
N VAL A 363 -29.55 18.11 -13.85
CA VAL A 363 -29.45 17.79 -15.28
C VAL A 363 -29.40 19.11 -16.05
N GLU A 364 -28.38 19.31 -16.85
CA GLU A 364 -28.18 20.51 -17.64
C GLU A 364 -27.72 20.10 -19.07
N ASP A 365 -28.43 20.53 -20.08
CA ASP A 365 -28.18 20.18 -21.50
C ASP A 365 -28.10 18.65 -21.74
N GLY A 366 -28.88 17.87 -21.00
CA GLY A 366 -28.91 16.41 -21.07
C GLY A 366 -27.74 15.72 -20.40
N ILE A 367 -26.87 16.44 -19.69
CA ILE A 367 -25.76 15.95 -18.88
C ILE A 367 -26.19 15.86 -17.43
N GLU A 368 -25.98 14.70 -16.81
CA GLU A 368 -26.19 14.51 -15.38
C GLU A 368 -24.94 14.94 -14.61
N TYR A 369 -25.15 15.82 -13.63
CA TYR A 369 -24.12 16.31 -12.70
C TYR A 369 -24.38 15.81 -11.30
N GLY A 370 -23.31 15.63 -10.53
CA GLY A 370 -23.34 15.21 -9.13
C GLY A 370 -22.60 13.90 -8.90
N ASP A 371 -22.09 13.74 -7.69
CA ASP A 371 -21.37 12.55 -7.27
C ASP A 371 -22.33 11.51 -6.69
N VAL A 372 -22.96 10.75 -7.57
CA VAL A 372 -23.97 9.74 -7.26
C VAL A 372 -23.42 8.33 -7.41
N ILE A 373 -24.13 7.36 -6.81
CA ILE A 373 -23.67 5.98 -6.69
C ILE A 373 -23.49 5.27 -8.04
N GLU A 374 -24.22 5.69 -9.07
CA GLU A 374 -24.13 5.18 -10.44
C GLU A 374 -22.77 5.47 -11.08
N GLY A 375 -22.00 6.40 -10.49
CA GLY A 375 -20.64 6.73 -10.89
C GLY A 375 -19.58 5.78 -10.37
N VAL A 376 -19.90 4.91 -9.40
CA VAL A 376 -18.95 4.07 -8.70
C VAL A 376 -18.89 2.66 -9.30
N ASN A 377 -17.70 2.20 -9.61
CA ASN A 377 -17.41 0.81 -9.94
C ASN A 377 -16.87 0.08 -8.71
N PHE A 378 -17.68 -0.75 -8.10
CA PHE A 378 -17.35 -1.42 -6.84
C PHE A 378 -16.25 -2.48 -6.99
N ASP A 379 -16.13 -3.13 -8.15
CA ASP A 379 -15.05 -4.08 -8.41
C ASP A 379 -13.69 -3.37 -8.51
N TYR A 380 -13.67 -2.18 -9.06
CA TYR A 380 -12.46 -1.36 -9.09
C TYR A 380 -12.10 -0.81 -7.70
N ALA A 381 -13.08 -0.31 -6.96
CA ALA A 381 -12.90 0.11 -5.57
C ALA A 381 -12.36 -1.05 -4.71
N ARG A 382 -12.86 -2.29 -4.93
CA ARG A 382 -12.34 -3.51 -4.30
C ARG A 382 -10.88 -3.74 -4.63
N LYS A 383 -10.45 -3.57 -5.89
CA LYS A 383 -9.03 -3.75 -6.27
C LYS A 383 -8.11 -2.75 -5.55
N LEU A 384 -8.50 -1.47 -5.51
CA LEU A 384 -7.70 -0.45 -4.85
C LEU A 384 -7.70 -0.65 -3.33
N THR A 385 -8.82 -1.08 -2.74
CA THR A 385 -8.90 -1.47 -1.33
C THR A 385 -7.98 -2.68 -1.05
N ALA A 386 -8.01 -3.71 -1.90
CA ALA A 386 -7.13 -4.87 -1.76
C ALA A 386 -5.64 -4.49 -1.85
N LEU A 387 -5.28 -3.54 -2.72
CA LEU A 387 -3.93 -2.98 -2.79
C LEU A 387 -3.50 -2.33 -1.46
N ASN A 388 -4.40 -1.56 -0.83
CA ASN A 388 -4.17 -1.00 0.50
C ASN A 388 -3.99 -2.10 1.55
N VAL A 389 -4.88 -3.11 1.56
CA VAL A 389 -4.86 -4.23 2.50
C VAL A 389 -3.52 -4.97 2.46
N VAL A 390 -3.04 -5.36 1.27
CA VAL A 390 -1.76 -6.08 1.15
C VAL A 390 -0.56 -5.19 1.48
N SER A 391 -0.64 -3.89 1.19
CA SER A 391 0.40 -2.92 1.51
C SER A 391 0.52 -2.70 3.01
N LEU A 392 -0.61 -2.50 3.71
CA LEU A 392 -0.66 -2.38 5.17
C LEU A 392 -0.18 -3.65 5.87
N ALA A 393 -0.73 -4.81 5.45
CA ALA A 393 -0.32 -6.12 5.99
C ALA A 393 1.18 -6.33 5.84
N GLY A 394 1.72 -6.10 4.64
CA GLY A 394 3.14 -6.27 4.39
C GLY A 394 4.02 -5.36 5.25
N MET A 395 3.66 -4.07 5.38
CA MET A 395 4.39 -3.14 6.24
C MET A 395 4.26 -3.47 7.73
N ALA A 396 3.08 -3.95 8.18
CA ALA A 396 2.87 -4.34 9.57
C ALA A 396 3.56 -5.68 9.92
N MET A 397 3.67 -6.62 8.97
CA MET A 397 4.39 -7.89 9.09
C MET A 397 5.91 -7.72 9.03
N ALA A 398 6.41 -6.69 8.34
CA ALA A 398 7.84 -6.43 8.21
C ALA A 398 8.46 -6.11 9.59
N PRO A 399 9.77 -6.37 9.78
CA PRO A 399 10.50 -5.86 10.95
C PRO A 399 10.60 -4.32 10.93
N PRO A 400 11.13 -3.68 11.99
CA PRO A 400 11.44 -2.25 11.96
C PRO A 400 12.22 -1.88 10.70
N PHE A 401 11.83 -0.77 10.06
CA PHE A 401 12.51 -0.31 8.86
C PHE A 401 13.96 0.05 9.18
N PRO A 402 14.91 -0.18 8.26
CA PRO A 402 16.31 0.18 8.51
C PRO A 402 16.46 1.64 8.94
N ALA A 403 17.23 1.88 10.01
CA ALA A 403 17.53 3.21 10.52
C ALA A 403 18.98 3.60 10.18
N ASN A 404 19.25 4.90 10.09
CA ASN A 404 20.58 5.44 9.86
C ASN A 404 21.31 4.79 8.68
N VAL A 405 20.60 4.65 7.56
CA VAL A 405 21.20 4.06 6.36
C VAL A 405 22.19 5.05 5.77
N GLU A 406 23.45 4.63 5.67
CA GLU A 406 24.57 5.41 5.11
C GLU A 406 25.14 4.72 3.88
N ILE A 407 25.83 5.48 3.03
CA ILE A 407 26.45 4.98 1.81
C ILE A 407 27.86 5.53 1.63
N GLU A 408 28.78 4.65 1.24
CA GLU A 408 30.16 4.96 0.90
C GLU A 408 30.53 4.35 -0.45
N GLY A 409 31.38 5.00 -1.21
CA GLY A 409 31.83 4.46 -2.50
C GLY A 409 32.44 5.47 -3.45
N ALA A 410 32.50 6.76 -3.03
CA ALA A 410 33.11 7.80 -3.85
C ALA A 410 34.53 7.45 -4.27
N VAL A 411 34.81 7.49 -5.60
CA VAL A 411 36.11 7.17 -6.18
C VAL A 411 36.60 5.73 -5.87
N ARG A 412 35.64 4.79 -5.74
CA ARG A 412 35.90 3.35 -5.49
C ARG A 412 35.15 2.49 -6.50
N PRO A 413 35.65 1.26 -6.81
CA PRO A 413 34.96 0.37 -7.73
C PRO A 413 33.73 -0.31 -7.12
N SER A 414 33.53 -0.25 -5.81
CA SER A 414 32.49 -0.93 -5.04
C SER A 414 31.75 0.06 -4.16
N THR A 415 30.50 -0.24 -3.84
CA THR A 415 29.62 0.58 -2.98
C THR A 415 29.31 -0.16 -1.69
N THR A 416 29.50 0.50 -0.55
CA THR A 416 29.18 -0.05 0.78
C THR A 416 27.99 0.70 1.38
N LEU A 417 27.02 -0.06 1.90
CA LEU A 417 25.91 0.45 2.70
C LEU A 417 26.09 0.02 4.16
N ARG A 418 25.67 0.89 5.08
CA ARG A 418 25.64 0.64 6.53
C ARG A 418 24.29 1.04 7.09
N TRP A 419 23.84 0.38 8.16
CA TRP A 419 22.59 0.70 8.83
C TRP A 419 22.61 0.25 10.30
N THR A 420 21.70 0.76 11.08
CA THR A 420 21.52 0.34 12.46
C THR A 420 20.61 -0.89 12.52
N VAL A 421 21.08 -1.95 13.20
CA VAL A 421 20.27 -3.14 13.52
C VAL A 421 19.40 -2.82 14.74
N PRO A 422 18.06 -3.00 14.67
CA PRO A 422 17.20 -2.77 15.82
C PRO A 422 17.48 -3.77 16.95
N GLU A 423 17.22 -3.36 18.18
CA GLU A 423 17.36 -4.18 19.37
C GLU A 423 16.00 -4.44 20.03
N GLY A 424 15.98 -5.38 20.98
CA GLY A 424 14.81 -5.71 21.77
C GLY A 424 13.74 -6.48 21.01
N ARG A 425 12.53 -6.50 21.58
CA ARG A 425 11.41 -7.32 21.10
C ARG A 425 10.98 -7.01 19.68
N ALA A 426 11.09 -5.76 19.25
CA ALA A 426 10.78 -5.36 17.88
C ALA A 426 11.65 -6.09 16.83
N ALA A 427 12.87 -6.52 17.22
CA ALA A 427 13.78 -7.29 16.37
C ALA A 427 13.48 -8.79 16.33
N ASP A 428 12.58 -9.31 17.16
CA ASP A 428 12.31 -10.76 17.24
C ASP A 428 11.85 -11.38 15.92
N ASN A 429 11.25 -10.59 15.04
CA ASN A 429 10.80 -11.01 13.70
C ASN A 429 11.85 -10.78 12.61
N LEU A 430 13.00 -10.20 12.89
CA LEU A 430 14.03 -9.89 11.90
C LEU A 430 14.80 -11.14 11.51
N ALA A 431 14.84 -11.47 10.20
CA ALA A 431 15.69 -12.51 9.62
C ALA A 431 16.97 -11.95 9.01
N GLY A 432 16.94 -10.71 8.55
CA GLY A 432 18.06 -10.06 7.89
C GLY A 432 17.63 -8.84 7.07
N TYR A 433 18.46 -8.53 6.11
CA TYR A 433 18.27 -7.36 5.25
C TYR A 433 18.37 -7.75 3.77
N ARG A 434 17.75 -6.91 2.93
CA ARG A 434 17.86 -6.95 1.48
C ARG A 434 18.36 -5.61 0.99
N VAL A 435 19.49 -5.62 0.30
CA VAL A 435 20.05 -4.45 -0.37
C VAL A 435 19.46 -4.36 -1.77
N TYR A 436 19.04 -3.17 -2.16
CA TYR A 436 18.45 -2.86 -3.45
C TYR A 436 19.31 -1.86 -4.21
N TRP A 437 19.32 -1.96 -5.55
CA TRP A 437 19.89 -0.92 -6.40
C TRP A 437 19.15 -0.84 -7.74
N ARG A 438 19.25 0.31 -8.37
CA ARG A 438 18.66 0.60 -9.68
C ARG A 438 19.51 1.60 -10.42
N LEU A 439 19.42 1.67 -11.76
CA LEU A 439 19.99 2.80 -12.51
C LEU A 439 19.34 4.11 -12.04
N THR A 440 20.10 5.19 -12.11
CA THR A 440 19.60 6.53 -11.69
C THR A 440 18.39 7.00 -12.51
N THR A 441 18.16 6.40 -13.68
CA THR A 441 17.04 6.70 -14.60
C THR A 441 15.83 5.77 -14.46
N GLU A 442 15.96 4.68 -13.69
CA GLU A 442 14.87 3.71 -13.51
C GLU A 442 13.89 4.16 -12.41
N PRO A 443 12.58 4.01 -12.60
CA PRO A 443 11.58 4.42 -11.60
C PRO A 443 11.49 3.46 -10.43
N GLN A 444 11.73 2.15 -10.62
CA GLN A 444 11.56 1.07 -9.64
C GLN A 444 12.89 0.39 -9.34
N TRP A 445 13.00 -0.21 -8.15
CA TRP A 445 14.15 -1.04 -7.75
C TRP A 445 14.29 -2.26 -8.64
N THR A 446 15.40 -2.33 -9.39
CA THR A 446 15.61 -3.33 -10.45
C THR A 446 16.30 -4.58 -9.94
N TRP A 447 17.29 -4.41 -9.07
CA TRP A 447 18.07 -5.50 -8.52
C TRP A 447 18.02 -5.51 -7.00
N SER A 448 18.13 -6.71 -6.44
CA SER A 448 18.23 -6.88 -4.99
C SER A 448 19.08 -8.07 -4.61
N ARG A 449 19.56 -8.06 -3.35
CA ARG A 449 20.33 -9.15 -2.78
C ARG A 449 20.03 -9.30 -1.29
N ASP A 450 19.66 -10.51 -0.86
CA ASP A 450 19.57 -10.86 0.55
C ASP A 450 20.97 -10.99 1.14
N VAL A 451 21.23 -10.29 2.25
CA VAL A 451 22.54 -10.18 2.85
C VAL A 451 22.64 -10.78 4.26
N GLY A 452 21.51 -11.33 4.77
CA GLY A 452 21.43 -11.90 6.11
C GLY A 452 21.41 -10.85 7.22
N LEU A 453 21.65 -11.27 8.45
CA LEU A 453 21.64 -10.40 9.64
C LEU A 453 23.00 -9.74 9.82
N VAL A 454 23.19 -8.64 9.12
CA VAL A 454 24.42 -7.81 9.15
C VAL A 454 24.06 -6.33 9.29
N ASP A 455 25.00 -5.50 9.68
CA ASP A 455 24.87 -4.03 9.80
C ASP A 455 25.47 -3.26 8.61
N SER A 456 26.12 -4.01 7.71
CA SER A 456 26.75 -3.42 6.53
C SER A 456 26.92 -4.45 5.41
N PHE A 457 26.96 -3.96 4.16
CA PHE A 457 27.24 -4.81 3.01
C PHE A 457 27.92 -4.02 1.89
N THR A 458 28.94 -4.65 1.28
CA THR A 458 29.63 -4.11 0.12
C THR A 458 29.18 -4.83 -1.16
N LEU A 459 28.67 -4.05 -2.10
CA LEU A 459 28.38 -4.49 -3.46
C LEU A 459 29.66 -4.35 -4.30
N GLU A 460 30.38 -5.46 -4.46
CA GLU A 460 31.63 -5.49 -5.23
C GLU A 460 31.42 -5.20 -6.71
N ASN A 461 32.25 -4.33 -7.26
CA ASN A 461 32.24 -3.89 -8.65
C ASN A 461 30.93 -3.19 -9.10
N ILE A 462 30.16 -2.68 -8.17
CA ILE A 462 28.99 -1.81 -8.42
C ILE A 462 29.39 -0.39 -8.04
N VAL A 463 29.63 0.44 -9.05
CA VAL A 463 30.10 1.82 -8.89
C VAL A 463 28.94 2.73 -8.47
N ILE A 464 29.15 3.51 -7.41
CA ILE A 464 28.13 4.36 -6.82
C ILE A 464 27.53 5.40 -7.81
N ASP A 465 28.32 5.90 -8.74
CA ASP A 465 27.91 6.99 -9.65
C ASP A 465 26.80 6.60 -10.63
N ASN A 466 26.66 5.30 -10.93
CA ASN A 466 25.71 4.82 -11.94
C ASN A 466 24.36 4.39 -11.36
N TYR A 467 24.27 4.23 -10.04
CA TYR A 467 23.12 3.59 -9.39
C TYR A 467 22.63 4.40 -8.19
N LEU A 468 21.39 4.17 -7.85
CA LEU A 468 20.80 4.55 -6.56
C LEU A 468 20.58 3.28 -5.75
N PHE A 469 20.72 3.37 -4.43
CA PHE A 469 20.77 2.24 -3.52
C PHE A 469 19.77 2.40 -2.39
N GLY A 470 19.43 1.28 -1.74
CA GLY A 470 18.60 1.30 -0.54
C GLY A 470 18.61 -0.04 0.18
N VAL A 471 18.07 -0.05 1.38
CA VAL A 471 18.04 -1.23 2.25
C VAL A 471 16.61 -1.45 2.75
N ALA A 472 16.16 -2.70 2.78
CA ALA A 472 14.93 -3.10 3.47
C ALA A 472 15.25 -4.18 4.52
N SER A 473 14.55 -4.16 5.65
CA SER A 473 14.53 -5.26 6.61
C SER A 473 13.65 -6.39 6.08
N VAL A 474 13.98 -7.64 6.42
CA VAL A 474 13.25 -8.84 5.98
C VAL A 474 12.86 -9.66 7.19
N SER A 475 11.58 -10.02 7.29
CA SER A 475 11.05 -10.86 8.37
C SER A 475 11.43 -12.33 8.20
N LYS A 476 11.23 -13.13 9.24
CA LYS A 476 11.41 -14.60 9.19
C LYS A 476 10.50 -15.28 8.17
N ASP A 477 9.38 -14.65 7.83
CA ASP A 477 8.44 -15.11 6.82
C ASP A 477 8.76 -14.55 5.41
N GLY A 478 9.91 -13.86 5.26
CA GLY A 478 10.38 -13.32 3.98
C GLY A 478 9.76 -11.99 3.57
N VAL A 479 8.94 -11.36 4.43
CA VAL A 479 8.28 -10.08 4.13
C VAL A 479 9.27 -8.94 4.28
N ALA A 480 9.49 -8.18 3.21
CA ALA A 480 10.39 -7.03 3.21
C ALA A 480 9.64 -5.72 3.53
N SER A 481 10.29 -4.83 4.28
CA SER A 481 9.83 -3.47 4.51
C SER A 481 9.87 -2.62 3.22
N PRO A 482 9.29 -1.41 3.20
CA PRO A 482 9.68 -0.38 2.25
C PRO A 482 11.20 -0.18 2.26
N VAL A 483 11.75 0.17 1.09
CA VAL A 483 13.19 0.41 0.94
C VAL A 483 13.53 1.79 1.49
N VAL A 484 14.54 1.84 2.36
CA VAL A 484 15.08 3.09 2.91
C VAL A 484 16.28 3.52 2.06
N PHE A 485 16.18 4.70 1.47
CA PHE A 485 17.28 5.32 0.73
C PHE A 485 18.30 5.92 1.72
N PRO A 486 19.61 5.91 1.40
CA PRO A 486 20.64 6.39 2.31
C PRO A 486 20.55 7.89 2.64
N GLY A 487 20.95 8.21 3.83
CA GLY A 487 20.98 9.58 4.38
C GLY A 487 19.61 10.10 4.80
N PRO A 488 19.56 11.34 5.28
CA PRO A 488 18.34 11.97 5.79
C PRO A 488 17.20 12.01 4.75
N THR A 489 17.54 12.14 3.48
CA THR A 489 16.59 12.20 2.35
C THR A 489 15.62 11.02 2.33
N GLY A 490 16.10 9.81 2.64
CA GLY A 490 15.32 8.58 2.59
C GLY A 490 14.81 8.07 3.94
N SER A 491 15.10 8.76 5.05
CA SER A 491 14.71 8.32 6.40
C SER A 491 13.19 8.38 6.60
N PHE A 492 12.61 7.28 7.07
CA PHE A 492 11.20 7.19 7.49
C PHE A 492 10.96 7.77 8.90
N GLY A 493 11.92 8.51 9.43
CA GLY A 493 11.89 9.03 10.80
C GLY A 493 12.22 7.96 11.86
N ASP A 494 12.46 8.38 13.07
CA ASP A 494 12.76 7.51 14.22
C ASP A 494 11.47 6.98 14.88
#